data_874f4eb45fb3f0269f2d840001e7c935
#
_entry.id   874f4eb45fb3f0269f2d840001e7c935
#
_cell.length_a   1.000
_cell.length_b   1.000
_cell.length_c   1.000
_cell.angle_alpha   90.00
_cell.angle_beta   90.00
_cell.angle_gamma   90.00
#
_symmetry.space_group_name_H-M   'P 1'
#
loop_
_entity.id
_entity.type
_entity.pdbx_description
1 polymer ?
#
loop_
_entity_poly.entity_id
_entity_poly.type
_entity_poly.pdbx_seq_one_letter_code
_entity_poly.pdbx_strand_id
1 'polypeptide(L)'
;FGEMLVGNDADYQRAFEAAQAMIQDAELDIRGEKSNGDPCKPVANNSNICRAGNTVWFIDEEKDLGNLINTLDAQTTKCLQGICQKRGDKQDFWKDATTLAAMTADGVGARYGTYTGAKTGSNSNPILNMQDAGKGAWYWVEVMPYDINPGAGLINQDTSATNANKSKWELSLKPPIVYRITAIARGLKPSTQVVLQSTFARQKLKD
;
A
#
# COMPACT_ATOMS: atom_id res chain seq x y z
N PHE A 1 17.35 -33.71 10.63
CA PHE A 1 16.15 -33.41 9.85
C PHE A 1 15.21 -32.50 10.62
N GLY A 2 14.97 -32.75 11.93
CA GLY A 2 14.13 -31.95 12.79
C GLY A 2 14.66 -30.53 13.03
N GLU A 3 15.95 -30.35 13.17
CA GLU A 3 16.56 -29.03 13.37
C GLU A 3 16.44 -28.12 12.16
N MET A 4 16.55 -28.65 10.95
CA MET A 4 16.36 -27.87 9.73
C MET A 4 14.92 -27.43 9.56
N LEU A 5 13.96 -28.27 9.91
CA LEU A 5 12.54 -27.92 9.86
C LEU A 5 12.21 -26.82 10.87
N VAL A 6 12.69 -26.92 12.11
CA VAL A 6 12.49 -25.91 13.14
C VAL A 6 13.14 -24.59 12.75
N GLY A 7 14.34 -24.61 12.17
CA GLY A 7 15.03 -23.40 11.70
C GLY A 7 14.30 -22.71 10.55
N ASN A 8 13.76 -23.48 9.60
CA ASN A 8 12.96 -22.95 8.49
C ASN A 8 11.63 -22.41 8.96
N ASP A 9 10.97 -23.09 9.89
CA ASP A 9 9.73 -22.60 10.48
C ASP A 9 9.93 -21.31 11.25
N ALA A 10 11.01 -21.20 12.02
CA ALA A 10 11.33 -19.98 12.76
C ALA A 10 11.59 -18.79 11.83
N ASP A 11 12.31 -19.04 10.74
CA ASP A 11 12.58 -18.01 9.75
C ASP A 11 11.31 -17.61 8.98
N TYR A 12 10.51 -18.57 8.58
CA TYR A 12 9.20 -18.34 7.96
C TYR A 12 8.28 -17.55 8.88
N GLN A 13 8.19 -17.93 10.14
CA GLN A 13 7.37 -17.24 11.13
C GLN A 13 7.81 -15.80 11.31
N ARG A 14 9.12 -15.57 11.37
CA ARG A 14 9.69 -14.23 11.46
C ARG A 14 9.33 -13.38 10.23
N ALA A 15 9.46 -13.95 9.04
CA ALA A 15 9.09 -13.27 7.80
C ALA A 15 7.59 -12.99 7.74
N PHE A 16 6.75 -13.92 8.17
CA PHE A 16 5.30 -13.74 8.23
C PHE A 16 4.90 -12.61 9.18
N GLU A 17 5.48 -12.57 10.38
CA GLU A 17 5.24 -11.47 11.32
C GLU A 17 5.71 -10.12 10.79
N ALA A 18 6.84 -10.10 10.08
CA ALA A 18 7.32 -8.88 9.44
C ALA A 18 6.36 -8.40 8.34
N ALA A 19 5.86 -9.32 7.51
CA ALA A 19 4.89 -8.98 6.47
C ALA A 19 3.58 -8.46 7.07
N GLN A 20 3.10 -9.03 8.18
CA GLN A 20 1.95 -8.51 8.90
C GLN A 20 2.18 -7.09 9.43
N ALA A 21 3.36 -6.82 9.99
CA ALA A 21 3.72 -5.49 10.45
C ALA A 21 3.75 -4.48 9.28
N MET A 22 4.20 -4.91 8.10
CA MET A 22 4.18 -4.06 6.90
C MET A 22 2.75 -3.74 6.46
N ILE A 23 1.83 -4.69 6.52
CA ILE A 23 0.40 -4.46 6.22
C ILE A 23 -0.17 -3.40 7.19
N GLN A 24 0.11 -3.53 8.48
CA GLN A 24 -0.34 -2.55 9.49
C GLN A 24 0.25 -1.16 9.23
N ASP A 25 1.52 -1.09 8.92
CA ASP A 25 2.20 0.17 8.61
C ASP A 25 1.58 0.84 7.38
N ALA A 26 1.28 0.06 6.34
CA ALA A 26 0.60 0.54 5.16
C ALA A 26 -0.81 1.10 5.46
N GLU A 27 -1.57 0.42 6.30
CA GLU A 27 -2.90 0.88 6.71
C GLU A 27 -2.83 2.22 7.45
N LEU A 28 -1.86 2.36 8.34
CA LEU A 28 -1.62 3.63 9.05
C LEU A 28 -1.22 4.75 8.09
N ASP A 29 -0.36 4.45 7.13
CA ASP A 29 0.04 5.39 6.08
C ASP A 29 -1.17 5.86 5.27
N ILE A 30 -2.01 4.93 4.83
CA ILE A 30 -3.24 5.25 4.08
C ILE A 30 -4.18 6.16 4.91
N ARG A 31 -4.33 5.87 6.19
CA ARG A 31 -5.21 6.66 7.09
C ARG A 31 -4.60 7.99 7.51
N GLY A 32 -3.30 8.17 7.35
CA GLY A 32 -2.60 9.33 7.90
C GLY A 32 -2.58 9.32 9.43
N GLU A 33 -2.36 8.16 10.02
CA GLU A 33 -2.36 7.95 11.46
C GLU A 33 -1.03 7.40 11.96
N LYS A 34 -0.78 7.57 13.25
CA LYS A 34 0.31 6.93 13.98
C LYS A 34 -0.12 5.57 14.52
N SER A 35 0.85 4.79 14.99
CA SER A 35 0.61 3.47 15.57
C SER A 35 -0.36 3.47 16.77
N ASN A 36 -0.51 4.60 17.45
CA ASN A 36 -1.44 4.76 18.59
C ASN A 36 -2.84 5.27 18.15
N GLY A 37 -3.07 5.42 16.84
CA GLY A 37 -4.34 5.93 16.31
C GLY A 37 -4.47 7.45 16.24
N ASP A 38 -3.49 8.19 16.77
CA ASP A 38 -3.48 9.65 16.65
C ASP A 38 -3.21 10.08 15.21
N PRO A 39 -3.72 11.23 14.77
CA PRO A 39 -3.37 11.78 13.47
C PRO A 39 -1.85 11.94 13.32
N CYS A 40 -1.35 11.60 12.13
CA CYS A 40 0.05 11.79 11.81
C CYS A 40 0.42 13.27 11.88
N LYS A 41 1.58 13.59 12.44
CA LYS A 41 2.11 14.95 12.49
C LYS A 41 3.44 15.01 11.77
N PRO A 42 3.63 15.96 10.84
CA PRO A 42 4.92 16.17 10.22
C PRO A 42 6.02 16.42 11.26
N VAL A 43 7.20 15.93 10.95
CA VAL A 43 8.37 16.05 11.83
C VAL A 43 9.40 16.95 11.16
N ALA A 44 9.93 17.90 11.93
CA ALA A 44 10.99 18.77 11.43
C ALA A 44 12.20 17.92 11.00
N ASN A 45 12.79 18.26 9.86
CA ASN A 45 13.95 17.58 9.27
C ASN A 45 13.69 16.14 8.79
N ASN A 46 12.41 15.70 8.71
CA ASN A 46 12.05 14.46 8.08
C ASN A 46 10.76 14.61 7.27
N SER A 47 10.92 14.97 6.01
CA SER A 47 9.80 15.26 5.10
C SER A 47 9.02 14.03 4.67
N ASN A 48 9.53 12.82 4.95
CA ASN A 48 8.83 11.57 4.65
C ASN A 48 7.66 11.33 5.61
N ILE A 49 7.81 11.72 6.87
CA ILE A 49 6.76 11.51 7.86
C ILE A 49 5.48 12.24 7.45
N CYS A 50 4.37 11.52 7.46
CA CYS A 50 3.07 11.98 6.95
C CYS A 50 3.10 12.35 5.47
N ARG A 51 4.13 11.94 4.73
CA ARG A 51 4.35 12.31 3.32
C ARG A 51 4.35 13.82 3.08
N ALA A 52 4.74 14.58 4.09
CA ALA A 52 4.63 16.05 4.11
C ALA A 52 5.43 16.73 3.01
N GLY A 53 6.57 16.17 2.61
CA GLY A 53 7.41 16.72 1.55
C GLY A 53 7.49 15.82 0.31
N ASN A 54 6.62 14.82 0.21
CA ASN A 54 6.66 13.86 -0.89
C ASN A 54 5.82 14.32 -2.08
N THR A 55 6.20 13.86 -3.26
CA THR A 55 5.48 14.12 -4.51
C THR A 55 4.17 13.35 -4.59
N VAL A 56 4.08 12.23 -3.89
CA VAL A 56 2.89 11.38 -3.86
C VAL A 56 2.43 11.16 -2.42
N TRP A 57 1.13 11.18 -2.24
CA TRP A 57 0.47 10.94 -0.97
C TRP A 57 -0.89 10.26 -1.23
N PHE A 58 -1.48 9.70 -0.17
CA PHE A 58 -2.82 9.14 -0.28
C PHE A 58 -3.83 10.28 -0.29
N ILE A 59 -4.57 10.36 -1.40
CA ILE A 59 -5.45 11.48 -1.67
C ILE A 59 -6.71 11.45 -0.79
N ASP A 60 -7.12 12.63 -0.35
CA ASP A 60 -8.36 12.83 0.39
C ASP A 60 -9.51 13.28 -0.52
N GLU A 61 -9.18 13.86 -1.67
CA GLU A 61 -10.16 14.45 -2.57
C GLU A 61 -10.02 13.86 -3.97
N GLU A 62 -11.15 13.56 -4.58
CA GLU A 62 -11.23 12.96 -5.92
C GLU A 62 -10.52 13.80 -6.98
N LYS A 63 -10.54 15.12 -6.83
CA LYS A 63 -9.87 16.03 -7.77
C LYS A 63 -8.36 15.78 -7.88
N ASP A 64 -7.75 15.25 -6.84
CA ASP A 64 -6.30 14.99 -6.81
C ASP A 64 -5.92 13.63 -7.42
N LEU A 65 -6.91 12.78 -7.69
CA LEU A 65 -6.69 11.43 -8.22
C LEU A 65 -6.00 11.47 -9.60
N GLY A 66 -6.43 12.37 -10.47
CA GLY A 66 -5.85 12.51 -11.81
C GLY A 66 -4.35 12.84 -11.76
N ASN A 67 -3.96 13.75 -10.90
CA ASN A 67 -2.56 14.12 -10.72
C ASN A 67 -1.73 12.98 -10.17
N LEU A 68 -2.27 12.25 -9.19
CA LEU A 68 -1.61 11.06 -8.63
C LEU A 68 -1.40 10.01 -9.71
N ILE A 69 -2.43 9.67 -10.46
CA ILE A 69 -2.35 8.67 -11.53
C ILE A 69 -1.33 9.09 -12.59
N ASN A 70 -1.33 10.35 -13.00
CA ASN A 70 -0.36 10.86 -13.98
C ASN A 70 1.08 10.77 -13.47
N THR A 71 1.30 11.08 -12.20
CA THR A 71 2.62 10.97 -11.57
C THR A 71 3.10 9.52 -11.54
N LEU A 72 2.22 8.59 -11.19
CA LEU A 72 2.54 7.16 -11.17
C LEU A 72 2.74 6.60 -12.59
N ASP A 73 1.98 7.08 -13.55
CA ASP A 73 2.09 6.65 -14.95
C ASP A 73 3.45 7.00 -15.55
N ALA A 74 4.05 8.08 -15.12
CA ALA A 74 5.39 8.49 -15.53
C ALA A 74 6.49 7.55 -15.02
N GLN A 75 6.22 6.72 -14.02
CA GLN A 75 7.17 5.77 -13.48
C GLN A 75 7.19 4.47 -14.29
N THR A 76 8.37 3.91 -14.51
CA THR A 76 8.51 2.63 -15.24
C THR A 76 7.76 1.50 -14.54
N THR A 77 7.82 1.46 -13.22
CA THR A 77 7.14 0.44 -12.40
C THR A 77 5.68 0.77 -12.12
N LYS A 78 5.22 1.97 -12.48
CA LYS A 78 3.90 2.51 -12.11
C LYS A 78 3.73 2.65 -10.59
N CYS A 79 4.82 2.66 -9.87
CA CYS A 79 4.88 2.81 -8.42
C CYS A 79 5.90 3.88 -8.04
N LEU A 80 5.59 4.63 -7.01
CA LEU A 80 6.50 5.62 -6.42
C LEU A 80 6.26 5.69 -4.91
N GLN A 81 7.31 5.53 -4.14
CA GLN A 81 7.24 5.65 -2.67
C GLN A 81 6.13 4.78 -2.04
N GLY A 82 5.98 3.57 -2.55
CA GLY A 82 5.01 2.61 -2.06
C GLY A 82 3.58 2.79 -2.57
N ILE A 83 3.30 3.81 -3.36
CA ILE A 83 1.98 4.03 -3.98
C ILE A 83 2.04 3.62 -5.44
N CYS A 84 1.08 2.81 -5.88
CA CYS A 84 1.04 2.23 -7.21
C CYS A 84 -0.28 2.47 -7.90
N GLN A 85 -0.25 2.50 -9.23
CA GLN A 85 -1.46 2.28 -10.01
C GLN A 85 -1.92 0.84 -9.88
N LYS A 86 -3.21 0.60 -10.07
CA LYS A 86 -3.76 -0.76 -10.17
C LYS A 86 -3.01 -1.55 -11.24
N ARG A 87 -2.50 -2.71 -10.87
CA ARG A 87 -1.85 -3.60 -11.82
C ARG A 87 -2.89 -4.30 -12.68
N GLY A 88 -2.80 -4.10 -13.98
CA GLY A 88 -3.76 -4.65 -14.94
C GLY A 88 -3.50 -6.11 -15.29
N ASP A 89 -2.22 -6.47 -15.42
CA ASP A 89 -1.82 -7.79 -15.88
C ASP A 89 -1.28 -8.63 -14.71
N LYS A 90 -0.12 -9.18 -14.79
CA LYS A 90 0.47 -10.06 -13.77
C LYS A 90 0.54 -9.38 -12.40
N GLN A 91 -0.44 -9.64 -11.55
CA GLN A 91 -0.51 -9.08 -10.20
C GLN A 91 0.57 -9.63 -9.29
N ASP A 92 1.01 -10.85 -9.54
CA ASP A 92 2.00 -11.58 -8.77
C ASP A 92 3.44 -11.27 -9.24
N PHE A 93 3.80 -10.00 -9.20
CA PHE A 93 5.11 -9.52 -9.66
C PHE A 93 6.29 -10.19 -8.95
N TRP A 94 6.05 -10.72 -7.76
CA TRP A 94 7.07 -11.40 -6.95
C TRP A 94 7.52 -12.75 -7.52
N LYS A 95 6.81 -13.29 -8.50
CA LYS A 95 7.18 -14.54 -9.18
C LYS A 95 8.20 -14.35 -10.29
N ASP A 96 8.39 -13.11 -10.74
CA ASP A 96 9.40 -12.79 -11.73
C ASP A 96 10.55 -12.01 -11.08
N ALA A 97 11.75 -12.60 -11.11
CA ALA A 97 12.92 -12.04 -10.43
C ALA A 97 13.27 -10.62 -10.94
N THR A 98 13.13 -10.37 -12.24
CA THR A 98 13.44 -9.05 -12.82
C THR A 98 12.44 -8.00 -12.35
N THR A 99 11.15 -8.32 -12.36
CA THR A 99 10.10 -7.43 -11.90
C THR A 99 10.22 -7.17 -10.40
N LEU A 100 10.48 -8.22 -9.62
CA LEU A 100 10.66 -8.09 -8.18
C LEU A 100 11.85 -7.19 -7.84
N ALA A 101 12.97 -7.32 -8.55
CA ALA A 101 14.13 -6.45 -8.36
C ALA A 101 13.79 -4.98 -8.64
N ALA A 102 13.03 -4.71 -9.69
CA ALA A 102 12.56 -3.36 -10.01
C ALA A 102 11.60 -2.82 -8.93
N MET A 103 10.70 -3.65 -8.43
CA MET A 103 9.71 -3.24 -7.43
C MET A 103 10.34 -3.01 -6.04
N THR A 104 11.44 -3.69 -5.73
CA THR A 104 12.15 -3.53 -4.46
C THR A 104 13.28 -2.49 -4.51
N ALA A 105 13.47 -1.85 -5.65
CA ALA A 105 14.45 -0.77 -5.78
C ALA A 105 14.07 0.43 -4.90
N ASP A 106 15.05 1.19 -4.50
CA ASP A 106 14.86 2.37 -3.66
C ASP A 106 13.86 3.34 -4.29
N GLY A 107 12.93 3.82 -3.48
CA GLY A 107 11.92 4.79 -3.91
C GLY A 107 10.72 4.19 -4.64
N VAL A 108 10.67 2.88 -4.87
CA VAL A 108 9.55 2.20 -5.53
C VAL A 108 8.59 1.61 -4.48
N GLY A 109 9.07 0.71 -3.65
CA GLY A 109 8.32 0.19 -2.50
C GLY A 109 8.55 1.04 -1.25
N ALA A 110 7.75 0.81 -0.24
CA ALA A 110 7.88 1.48 1.05
C ALA A 110 8.52 0.55 2.08
N ARG A 111 9.45 1.09 2.85
CA ARG A 111 10.05 0.42 3.99
C ARG A 111 9.27 0.72 5.26
N TYR A 112 9.45 -0.12 6.28
CA TYR A 112 8.77 0.01 7.56
C TYR A 112 9.04 1.37 8.21
N GLY A 113 7.96 2.04 8.60
CA GLY A 113 8.00 3.28 9.37
C GLY A 113 8.46 4.53 8.63
N THR A 114 8.80 4.42 7.35
CA THR A 114 9.31 5.57 6.58
C THR A 114 8.32 6.73 6.57
N TYR A 115 7.05 6.45 6.41
CA TYR A 115 6.01 7.48 6.27
C TYR A 115 5.16 7.66 7.53
N THR A 116 5.10 6.66 8.38
CA THR A 116 4.30 6.69 9.62
C THR A 116 5.10 7.13 10.83
N GLY A 117 6.43 7.03 10.75
CA GLY A 117 7.30 7.23 11.89
C GLY A 117 7.33 6.05 12.87
N ALA A 118 6.73 4.91 12.50
CA ALA A 118 6.81 3.71 13.31
C ALA A 118 8.27 3.30 13.51
N LYS A 119 8.61 2.93 14.73
CA LYS A 119 9.96 2.51 15.10
C LYS A 119 9.92 1.11 15.65
N THR A 120 10.97 0.37 15.36
CA THR A 120 11.18 -0.93 15.93
C THR A 120 11.77 -0.79 17.34
N GLY A 121 11.24 -1.55 18.29
CA GLY A 121 11.83 -1.65 19.63
C GLY A 121 13.06 -2.56 19.65
N SER A 122 13.72 -2.62 20.78
CA SER A 122 14.93 -3.43 20.98
C SER A 122 14.72 -4.93 20.74
N ASN A 123 13.50 -5.41 20.95
CA ASN A 123 13.11 -6.81 20.75
C ASN A 123 12.27 -7.03 19.49
N SER A 124 12.36 -6.11 18.54
CA SER A 124 11.58 -6.17 17.32
C SER A 124 12.15 -7.17 16.32
N ASN A 125 11.31 -7.50 15.34
CA ASN A 125 11.68 -8.34 14.23
C ASN A 125 12.83 -7.69 13.42
N PRO A 126 14.00 -8.32 13.32
CA PRO A 126 15.15 -7.73 12.65
C PRO A 126 14.92 -7.45 11.16
N ILE A 127 13.99 -8.16 10.52
CA ILE A 127 13.67 -7.98 9.11
C ILE A 127 13.15 -6.56 8.85
N LEU A 128 12.42 -5.98 9.80
CA LEU A 128 11.87 -4.62 9.65
C LEU A 128 12.95 -3.53 9.62
N ASN A 129 14.11 -3.82 10.17
CA ASN A 129 15.25 -2.89 10.19
C ASN A 129 16.23 -3.06 9.04
N MET A 130 16.07 -4.10 8.23
CA MET A 130 16.97 -4.35 7.10
C MET A 130 16.65 -3.40 5.96
N GLN A 131 17.64 -2.60 5.58
CA GLN A 131 17.53 -1.60 4.50
C GLN A 131 18.39 -1.94 3.28
N ASP A 132 19.16 -3.02 3.34
CA ASP A 132 20.03 -3.44 2.24
C ASP A 132 19.20 -3.83 1.02
N ALA A 133 19.79 -3.64 -0.16
CA ALA A 133 19.13 -3.98 -1.41
C ALA A 133 18.71 -5.46 -1.44
N GLY A 134 17.46 -5.69 -1.75
CA GLY A 134 16.87 -7.02 -1.83
C GLY A 134 16.67 -7.75 -0.51
N LYS A 135 16.89 -7.07 0.62
CA LYS A 135 16.71 -7.65 1.97
C LYS A 135 15.68 -6.85 2.75
N GLY A 136 15.07 -7.50 3.73
CA GLY A 136 14.11 -6.87 4.61
C GLY A 136 12.68 -7.05 4.16
N ALA A 137 11.89 -6.00 4.31
CA ALA A 137 10.48 -6.03 4.00
C ALA A 137 10.04 -4.74 3.30
N TRP A 138 8.99 -4.86 2.51
CA TRP A 138 8.40 -3.75 1.76
C TRP A 138 6.89 -3.86 1.74
N TYR A 139 6.21 -2.73 1.52
CA TYR A 139 4.84 -2.75 1.07
C TYR A 139 4.65 -1.88 -0.18
N TRP A 140 3.62 -2.22 -0.93
CA TRP A 140 3.10 -1.45 -2.06
C TRP A 140 1.60 -1.35 -1.90
N VAL A 141 1.06 -0.18 -2.18
CA VAL A 141 -0.38 0.07 -2.10
C VAL A 141 -0.89 0.47 -3.47
N GLU A 142 -1.72 -0.37 -4.05
CA GLU A 142 -2.40 -0.05 -5.30
C GLU A 142 -3.63 0.79 -5.01
N VAL A 143 -3.73 1.94 -5.65
CA VAL A 143 -4.88 2.83 -5.55
C VAL A 143 -5.88 2.42 -6.61
N MET A 144 -7.02 1.90 -6.20
CA MET A 144 -8.05 1.40 -7.09
C MET A 144 -9.32 2.23 -6.90
N PRO A 145 -9.63 3.16 -7.82
CA PRO A 145 -10.93 3.77 -7.81
C PRO A 145 -11.98 2.67 -7.96
N TYR A 146 -12.85 2.53 -6.98
CA TYR A 146 -13.94 1.59 -7.07
C TYR A 146 -15.00 2.21 -7.97
N ASP A 147 -14.99 1.79 -9.21
CA ASP A 147 -16.10 2.02 -10.09
C ASP A 147 -17.23 1.09 -9.62
N ILE A 148 -18.24 1.67 -8.99
CA ILE A 148 -19.51 0.98 -8.80
C ILE A 148 -20.03 0.76 -10.20
N ASN A 149 -19.64 -0.39 -10.71
CA ASN A 149 -19.69 -0.67 -12.12
C ASN A 149 -21.04 -0.42 -12.68
N PRO A 150 -21.09 0.49 -13.61
CA PRO A 150 -22.21 0.60 -14.52
C PRO A 150 -22.68 -0.74 -15.08
N GLY A 151 -21.82 -1.74 -15.24
CA GLY A 151 -22.20 -3.08 -15.67
C GLY A 151 -23.00 -3.89 -14.64
N ALA A 152 -22.98 -3.52 -13.37
CA ALA A 152 -23.93 -4.04 -12.38
C ALA A 152 -25.34 -3.43 -12.55
N GLY A 153 -25.48 -2.55 -13.47
CA GLY A 153 -26.63 -2.37 -14.33
C GLY A 153 -27.81 -1.60 -13.81
N LEU A 154 -27.95 -1.34 -12.56
CA LEU A 154 -29.17 -0.70 -12.08
C LEU A 154 -29.13 0.83 -12.17
N ILE A 155 -27.94 1.40 -12.25
CA ILE A 155 -27.77 2.86 -12.27
C ILE A 155 -27.58 3.37 -13.69
N ASN A 156 -27.06 2.54 -14.60
CA ASN A 156 -26.76 2.97 -15.97
C ASN A 156 -27.79 2.60 -17.02
N GLN A 157 -28.78 1.80 -16.67
CA GLN A 157 -29.81 1.43 -17.63
C GLN A 157 -30.91 2.46 -17.74
N ASP A 158 -30.94 3.40 -16.83
CA ASP A 158 -31.95 4.45 -16.86
C ASP A 158 -31.33 5.76 -17.34
N THR A 159 -31.02 5.77 -18.64
CA THR A 159 -30.62 6.98 -19.35
C THR A 159 -31.75 8.01 -19.45
N SER A 160 -32.97 7.63 -19.05
CA SER A 160 -34.11 8.51 -18.96
C SER A 160 -34.31 9.14 -17.59
N ALA A 161 -33.52 8.72 -16.58
CA ALA A 161 -33.52 9.41 -15.30
C ALA A 161 -33.14 10.87 -15.50
N THR A 162 -33.98 11.74 -15.02
CA THR A 162 -33.74 13.17 -15.10
C THR A 162 -32.40 13.52 -14.49
N ASN A 163 -31.68 14.43 -15.13
CA ASN A 163 -30.36 14.86 -14.69
C ASN A 163 -30.25 15.19 -13.19
N ALA A 164 -31.34 15.58 -12.57
CA ALA A 164 -31.45 15.86 -11.14
C ALA A 164 -31.27 14.61 -10.27
N ASN A 165 -31.77 13.46 -10.69
CA ASN A 165 -31.64 12.22 -9.95
C ASN A 165 -30.23 11.62 -10.14
N LYS A 166 -29.68 11.76 -11.34
CA LYS A 166 -28.32 11.33 -11.64
C LYS A 166 -27.29 12.10 -10.82
N SER A 167 -27.42 13.42 -10.74
CA SER A 167 -26.51 14.24 -9.95
C SER A 167 -26.63 13.97 -8.44
N LYS A 168 -27.81 13.63 -7.96
CA LYS A 168 -28.05 13.30 -6.55
C LYS A 168 -27.42 11.96 -6.16
N TRP A 169 -27.43 10.97 -7.06
CA TRP A 169 -26.75 9.70 -6.87
C TRP A 169 -25.24 9.84 -7.02
N GLU A 170 -24.78 10.63 -7.97
CA GLU A 170 -23.35 10.94 -8.13
C GLU A 170 -22.78 11.70 -6.93
N LEU A 171 -23.57 12.56 -6.29
CA LEU A 171 -23.18 13.29 -5.08
C LEU A 171 -23.16 12.41 -3.83
N SER A 172 -24.00 11.37 -3.77
CA SER A 172 -24.05 10.46 -2.64
C SER A 172 -23.10 9.28 -2.78
N LEU A 173 -22.74 8.92 -3.99
CA LEU A 173 -21.87 7.82 -4.33
C LEU A 173 -20.52 8.36 -4.85
N LYS A 174 -19.81 9.11 -4.03
CA LYS A 174 -18.39 9.29 -4.30
C LYS A 174 -17.76 7.89 -4.36
N PRO A 175 -17.15 7.47 -5.47
CA PRO A 175 -16.58 6.14 -5.54
C PRO A 175 -15.59 5.98 -4.39
N PRO A 176 -15.80 5.02 -3.49
CA PRO A 176 -14.81 4.78 -2.46
C PRO A 176 -13.53 4.33 -3.15
N ILE A 177 -12.42 4.88 -2.74
CA ILE A 177 -11.13 4.40 -3.19
C ILE A 177 -10.82 3.16 -2.38
N VAL A 178 -10.59 2.06 -3.08
CA VAL A 178 -10.15 0.80 -2.48
C VAL A 178 -8.66 0.67 -2.68
N TYR A 179 -7.96 0.26 -1.64
CA TYR A 179 -6.53 0.05 -1.65
C TYR A 179 -6.24 -1.42 -1.54
N ARG A 180 -5.36 -1.93 -2.40
CA ARG A 180 -4.82 -3.27 -2.25
C ARG A 180 -3.38 -3.16 -1.79
N ILE A 181 -3.13 -3.65 -0.58
CA ILE A 181 -1.81 -3.65 0.03
C ILE A 181 -1.14 -4.99 -0.27
N THR A 182 0.05 -4.94 -0.83
CA THR A 182 0.93 -6.10 -0.97
C THR A 182 2.14 -5.89 -0.07
N ALA A 183 2.43 -6.84 0.80
CA ALA A 183 3.62 -6.82 1.64
C ALA A 183 4.48 -8.03 1.33
N ILE A 184 5.77 -7.81 1.21
CA ILE A 184 6.76 -8.87 1.03
C ILE A 184 7.80 -8.73 2.13
N ALA A 185 8.06 -9.83 2.82
CA ALA A 185 9.14 -9.92 3.78
C ALA A 185 10.06 -11.08 3.41
N ARG A 186 11.36 -10.82 3.40
CA ARG A 186 12.37 -11.84 3.20
C ARG A 186 12.91 -12.27 4.54
N GLY A 187 12.97 -13.58 4.76
CA GLY A 187 13.59 -14.14 5.94
C GLY A 187 15.10 -13.86 5.96
N LEU A 188 15.72 -14.20 7.07
CA LEU A 188 17.16 -14.11 7.21
C LEU A 188 17.89 -15.13 6.33
N LYS A 189 17.20 -16.22 5.99
CA LYS A 189 17.69 -17.21 5.02
C LYS A 189 17.27 -16.82 3.60
N PRO A 190 18.14 -16.98 2.59
CA PRO A 190 17.89 -16.48 1.24
C PRO A 190 16.64 -17.05 0.55
N SER A 191 16.20 -18.25 0.93
CA SER A 191 15.07 -18.93 0.31
C SER A 191 13.71 -18.58 0.94
N THR A 192 13.71 -17.89 2.07
CA THR A 192 12.47 -17.56 2.78
C THR A 192 11.89 -16.25 2.28
N GLN A 193 10.67 -16.30 1.75
CA GLN A 193 9.93 -15.12 1.34
C GLN A 193 8.45 -15.32 1.66
N VAL A 194 7.86 -14.34 2.29
CA VAL A 194 6.42 -14.31 2.59
C VAL A 194 5.79 -13.13 1.86
N VAL A 195 4.69 -13.41 1.18
CA VAL A 195 3.88 -12.39 0.50
C VAL A 195 2.50 -12.39 1.12
N LEU A 196 2.05 -11.25 1.58
CA LEU A 196 0.70 -11.03 2.08
C LEU A 196 0.01 -9.95 1.27
N GLN A 197 -1.28 -10.12 1.05
CA GLN A 197 -2.11 -9.09 0.44
C GLN A 197 -3.32 -8.82 1.31
N SER A 198 -3.74 -7.56 1.35
CA SER A 198 -4.92 -7.13 2.07
C SER A 198 -5.63 -6.05 1.26
N THR A 199 -6.95 -6.04 1.35
CA THR A 199 -7.77 -4.99 0.74
C THR A 199 -8.28 -4.07 1.85
N PHE A 200 -8.17 -2.78 1.62
CA PHE A 200 -8.56 -1.77 2.58
C PHE A 200 -9.41 -0.71 1.89
N ALA A 201 -10.60 -0.45 2.43
CA ALA A 201 -11.47 0.62 1.97
C ALA A 201 -11.45 1.74 3.00
N ARG A 202 -10.96 2.91 2.59
CA ARG A 202 -11.01 4.10 3.43
C ARG A 202 -12.33 4.80 3.21
N GLN A 203 -13.18 4.81 4.24
CA GLN A 203 -14.33 5.68 4.25
C GLN A 203 -13.93 7.02 4.86
N LYS A 204 -13.97 8.06 4.04
CA LYS A 204 -13.87 9.41 4.56
C LYS A 204 -15.21 9.77 5.20
N LEU A 205 -15.22 9.88 6.53
CA LEU A 205 -16.30 10.52 7.23
C LEU A 205 -16.25 12.01 6.87
N LYS A 206 -17.26 12.48 6.16
CA LYS A 206 -17.47 13.91 6.04
C LYS A 206 -17.96 14.44 7.37
N ASP A 207 -17.21 15.35 7.94
CA ASP A 207 -17.73 16.24 8.94
C ASP A 207 -18.72 17.23 8.28
#